data_18ac42628aafe766213793c80e049476
#
_entry.id   18ac42628aafe766213793c80e049476
#
_cell.length_a   1.000
_cell.length_b   1.000
_cell.length_c   1.000
_cell.angle_alpha   90.00
_cell.angle_beta   90.00
_cell.angle_gamma   90.00
#
_symmetry.space_group_name_H-M   'P 1'
#
loop_
_entity.id
_entity.type
_entity.pdbx_description
1 polymer ?
#
loop_
_entity_poly.entity_id
_entity_poly.type
_entity_poly.pdbx_seq_one_letter_code
_entity_poly.pdbx_strand_id
1 'polypeptide(L)'
;VLSIKDLVVNENRGVPAVKNLSLDVRAGEIVGIAGIDGNGQSELVQAITGLRKVKSGSITIKGKEVVGLSPRKITEMQVSHVPEDRHRDGLVLDMMLSENMALQTYYKEPLSKNGILNYNNITSYSRKLMDEFDVRAASESVPASALSGGNQQKAIIAREIDRNPDL
;
A
#
# COMPACT_ATOMS: atom_id res chain seq x y z
N VAL A 1 7.20 -14.41 -7.60
CA VAL A 1 6.94 -13.64 -6.36
C VAL A 1 5.47 -13.72 -5.97
N LEU A 2 4.55 -13.47 -6.91
CA LEU A 2 3.10 -13.59 -6.74
C LEU A 2 2.58 -14.75 -7.60
N SER A 3 1.71 -15.59 -7.03
CA SER A 3 0.95 -16.58 -7.79
C SER A 3 -0.51 -16.55 -7.36
N ILE A 4 -1.39 -16.43 -8.33
CA ILE A 4 -2.84 -16.41 -8.18
C ILE A 4 -3.42 -17.57 -8.97
N LYS A 5 -4.34 -18.35 -8.36
CA LYS A 5 -4.98 -19.48 -9.01
C LYS A 5 -6.49 -19.45 -8.81
N ASP A 6 -7.21 -19.51 -9.92
CA ASP A 6 -8.68 -19.60 -10.00
C ASP A 6 -9.41 -18.60 -9.10
N LEU A 7 -8.87 -17.38 -9.00
CA LEU A 7 -9.32 -16.36 -8.09
C LEU A 7 -10.70 -15.83 -8.48
N VAL A 8 -11.61 -15.83 -7.52
CA VAL A 8 -12.92 -15.18 -7.62
C VAL A 8 -13.06 -14.16 -6.50
N VAL A 9 -13.32 -12.91 -6.88
CA VAL A 9 -13.56 -11.80 -5.95
C VAL A 9 -14.86 -11.12 -6.31
N ASN A 10 -15.69 -10.85 -5.32
CA ASN A 10 -16.95 -10.15 -5.53
C ASN A 10 -16.80 -8.65 -5.33
N GLU A 11 -17.56 -7.85 -6.08
CA GLU A 11 -17.82 -6.45 -5.76
C GLU A 11 -18.73 -6.31 -4.52
N ASN A 12 -18.99 -5.08 -4.08
CA ASN A 12 -19.77 -4.80 -2.86
C ASN A 12 -21.22 -5.33 -2.92
N ARG A 13 -21.78 -5.47 -4.11
CA ARG A 13 -23.13 -6.02 -4.35
C ARG A 13 -23.19 -7.54 -4.43
N GLY A 14 -22.05 -8.23 -4.23
CA GLY A 14 -21.96 -9.67 -4.25
C GLY A 14 -21.82 -10.30 -5.65
N VAL A 15 -21.75 -9.49 -6.69
CA VAL A 15 -21.52 -9.97 -8.06
C VAL A 15 -20.02 -10.21 -8.28
N PRO A 16 -19.60 -11.30 -8.96
CA PRO A 16 -18.20 -11.55 -9.25
C PRO A 16 -17.59 -10.45 -10.15
N ALA A 17 -16.65 -9.67 -9.63
CA ALA A 17 -15.84 -8.71 -10.36
C ALA A 17 -14.59 -9.38 -10.97
N VAL A 18 -13.89 -10.23 -10.19
CA VAL A 18 -12.82 -11.10 -10.69
C VAL A 18 -13.36 -12.51 -10.84
N LYS A 19 -13.18 -13.11 -12.03
CA LYS A 19 -13.79 -14.39 -12.41
C LYS A 19 -12.72 -15.38 -12.86
N ASN A 20 -12.36 -16.34 -11.98
CA ASN A 20 -11.39 -17.41 -12.27
C ASN A 20 -10.04 -16.91 -12.83
N LEU A 21 -9.51 -15.83 -12.24
CA LEU A 21 -8.23 -15.28 -12.67
C LEU A 21 -7.09 -16.15 -12.16
N SER A 22 -6.19 -16.52 -13.07
CA SER A 22 -4.90 -17.11 -12.73
C SER A 22 -3.79 -16.25 -13.33
N LEU A 23 -2.79 -15.91 -12.52
CA LEU A 23 -1.71 -15.00 -12.87
C LEU A 23 -0.48 -15.30 -12.02
N ASP A 24 0.68 -15.35 -12.66
CA ASP A 24 1.97 -15.42 -11.97
C ASP A 24 2.81 -14.18 -12.28
N VAL A 25 3.50 -13.66 -11.26
CA VAL A 25 4.50 -12.59 -11.40
C VAL A 25 5.83 -13.10 -10.87
N ARG A 26 6.87 -13.04 -11.69
CA ARG A 26 8.21 -13.51 -11.35
C ARG A 26 9.03 -12.40 -10.68
N ALA A 27 10.16 -12.78 -10.08
CA ALA A 27 11.11 -11.80 -9.57
C ALA A 27 11.70 -10.95 -10.72
N GLY A 28 11.73 -9.63 -10.53
CA GLY A 28 12.20 -8.69 -11.54
C GLY A 28 11.24 -8.46 -12.72
N GLU A 29 10.04 -9.02 -12.67
CA GLU A 29 9.03 -8.87 -13.71
C GLU A 29 8.07 -7.71 -13.40
N ILE A 30 7.72 -6.94 -14.44
CA ILE A 30 6.66 -5.93 -14.39
C ILE A 30 5.50 -6.45 -15.23
N VAL A 31 4.36 -6.69 -14.57
CA VAL A 31 3.12 -7.14 -15.23
C VAL A 31 2.14 -5.99 -15.32
N GLY A 32 1.76 -5.64 -16.55
CA GLY A 32 0.72 -4.64 -16.82
C GLY A 32 -0.65 -5.29 -16.93
N ILE A 33 -1.62 -4.77 -16.18
CA ILE A 33 -3.02 -5.20 -16.27
C ILE A 33 -3.82 -4.08 -16.93
N ALA A 34 -4.26 -4.30 -18.17
CA ALA A 34 -5.08 -3.36 -18.90
C ALA A 34 -6.57 -3.71 -18.76
N GLY A 35 -7.42 -2.69 -18.70
CA GLY A 35 -8.87 -2.88 -18.63
C GLY A 35 -9.60 -1.55 -18.59
N ILE A 36 -10.91 -1.61 -18.81
CA ILE A 36 -11.82 -0.46 -18.61
C ILE A 36 -12.15 -0.39 -17.13
N ASP A 37 -12.28 0.82 -16.59
CA ASP A 37 -12.66 1.05 -15.19
C ASP A 37 -13.93 0.27 -14.82
N GLY A 38 -13.94 -0.29 -13.59
CA GLY A 38 -15.02 -1.12 -13.09
C GLY A 38 -14.99 -2.60 -13.53
N ASN A 39 -13.92 -3.07 -14.18
CA ASN A 39 -13.80 -4.47 -14.62
C ASN A 39 -12.97 -5.37 -13.66
N GLY A 40 -12.88 -4.99 -12.40
CA GLY A 40 -12.31 -5.86 -11.37
C GLY A 40 -10.85 -5.61 -11.01
N GLN A 41 -10.19 -4.61 -11.61
CA GLN A 41 -8.78 -4.27 -11.30
C GLN A 41 -8.62 -3.85 -9.84
N SER A 42 -9.48 -2.95 -9.35
CA SER A 42 -9.46 -2.49 -7.96
C SER A 42 -9.78 -3.63 -6.99
N GLU A 43 -10.73 -4.50 -7.31
CA GLU A 43 -11.07 -5.68 -6.51
C GLU A 43 -9.91 -6.68 -6.45
N LEU A 44 -9.20 -6.88 -7.55
CA LEU A 44 -8.01 -7.73 -7.60
C LEU A 44 -6.91 -7.20 -6.68
N VAL A 45 -6.56 -5.91 -6.79
CA VAL A 45 -5.54 -5.28 -5.95
C VAL A 45 -5.93 -5.33 -4.48
N GLN A 46 -7.19 -5.01 -4.16
CA GLN A 46 -7.72 -5.10 -2.79
C GLN A 46 -7.68 -6.53 -2.23
N ALA A 47 -7.89 -7.55 -3.07
CA ALA A 47 -7.77 -8.95 -2.64
C ALA A 47 -6.32 -9.34 -2.34
N ILE A 48 -5.36 -8.93 -3.19
CA ILE A 48 -3.93 -9.17 -2.99
C ILE A 48 -3.43 -8.50 -1.69
N THR A 49 -3.92 -7.29 -1.40
CA THR A 49 -3.52 -6.51 -0.22
C THR A 49 -4.32 -6.83 1.05
N GLY A 50 -5.28 -7.79 0.97
CA GLY A 50 -6.11 -8.18 2.11
C GLY A 50 -7.21 -7.21 2.49
N LEU A 51 -7.43 -6.17 1.68
CA LEU A 51 -8.50 -5.18 1.89
C LEU A 51 -9.88 -5.71 1.46
N ARG A 52 -9.92 -6.82 0.71
CA ARG A 52 -11.16 -7.44 0.24
C ARG A 52 -11.13 -8.95 0.44
N LYS A 53 -12.27 -9.52 0.83
CA LYS A 53 -12.41 -10.96 0.98
C LYS A 53 -12.41 -11.67 -0.37
N VAL A 54 -11.63 -12.72 -0.47
CA VAL A 54 -11.63 -13.67 -1.59
C VAL A 54 -12.81 -14.63 -1.44
N LYS A 55 -13.56 -14.87 -2.51
CA LYS A 55 -14.67 -15.84 -2.53
C LYS A 55 -14.16 -17.25 -2.73
N SER A 56 -13.24 -17.46 -3.67
CA SER A 56 -12.58 -18.74 -3.93
C SER A 56 -11.27 -18.52 -4.67
N GLY A 57 -10.44 -19.56 -4.76
CA GLY A 57 -9.10 -19.49 -5.33
C GLY A 57 -8.04 -19.24 -4.26
N SER A 58 -6.80 -19.07 -4.69
CA SER A 58 -5.66 -18.84 -3.81
C SER A 58 -4.79 -17.69 -4.30
N ILE A 59 -4.13 -17.02 -3.36
CA ILE A 59 -3.12 -15.99 -3.61
C ILE A 59 -1.91 -16.32 -2.77
N THR A 60 -0.78 -16.61 -3.39
CA THR A 60 0.48 -16.85 -2.69
C THR A 60 1.50 -15.78 -3.01
N ILE A 61 2.19 -15.28 -1.99
CA ILE A 61 3.30 -14.34 -2.11
C ILE A 61 4.54 -14.99 -1.53
N LYS A 62 5.59 -15.13 -2.35
CA LYS A 62 6.84 -15.85 -1.97
C LYS A 62 6.53 -17.26 -1.44
N GLY A 63 5.56 -17.95 -2.05
CA GLY A 63 5.15 -19.31 -1.69
C GLY A 63 4.29 -19.43 -0.43
N LYS A 64 3.90 -18.31 0.21
CA LYS A 64 3.03 -18.29 1.38
C LYS A 64 1.62 -17.85 1.00
N GLU A 65 0.61 -18.61 1.41
CA GLU A 65 -0.80 -18.24 1.22
C GLU A 65 -1.13 -16.97 2.01
N VAL A 66 -1.81 -16.02 1.33
CA VAL A 66 -2.17 -14.73 1.93
C VAL A 66 -3.67 -14.51 2.04
N VAL A 67 -4.49 -15.37 1.45
CA VAL A 67 -5.96 -15.26 1.55
C VAL A 67 -6.38 -15.31 3.02
N GLY A 68 -7.16 -14.31 3.44
CA GLY A 68 -7.65 -14.19 4.83
C GLY A 68 -6.65 -13.59 5.83
N LEU A 69 -5.44 -13.24 5.40
CA LEU A 69 -4.53 -12.46 6.24
C LEU A 69 -5.01 -11.01 6.32
N SER A 70 -4.69 -10.36 7.45
CA SER A 70 -4.95 -8.92 7.60
C SER A 70 -4.00 -8.10 6.70
N PRO A 71 -4.41 -6.89 6.26
CA PRO A 71 -3.55 -6.00 5.48
C PRO A 71 -2.18 -5.77 6.13
N ARG A 72 -2.12 -5.59 7.47
CA ARG A 72 -0.86 -5.44 8.20
C ARG A 72 0.08 -6.64 8.00
N LYS A 73 -0.43 -7.87 8.09
CA LYS A 73 0.39 -9.08 7.89
C LYS A 73 0.94 -9.15 6.47
N ILE A 74 0.14 -8.77 5.47
CA ILE A 74 0.59 -8.73 4.07
C ILE A 74 1.63 -7.63 3.89
N THR A 75 1.41 -6.45 4.43
CA THR A 75 2.39 -5.35 4.45
C THR A 75 3.73 -5.76 5.10
N GLU A 76 3.68 -6.53 6.20
CA GLU A 76 4.87 -7.05 6.89
C GLU A 76 5.62 -8.14 6.09
N MET A 77 4.98 -8.71 5.07
CA MET A 77 5.62 -9.61 4.09
C MET A 77 6.32 -8.85 2.95
N GLN A 78 6.58 -7.56 3.13
CA GLN A 78 7.22 -6.68 2.15
C GLN A 78 6.38 -6.50 0.87
N VAL A 79 5.08 -6.43 1.03
CA VAL A 79 4.17 -6.01 -0.03
C VAL A 79 3.86 -4.54 0.12
N SER A 80 4.04 -3.77 -0.94
CA SER A 80 3.70 -2.36 -1.00
C SER A 80 2.53 -2.12 -1.95
N HIS A 81 1.76 -1.09 -1.67
CA HIS A 81 0.59 -0.73 -2.45
C HIS A 81 0.49 0.78 -2.62
N VAL A 82 0.57 1.22 -3.86
CA VAL A 82 0.27 2.62 -4.24
C VAL A 82 -1.17 2.64 -4.73
N PRO A 83 -2.11 3.23 -3.97
CA PRO A 83 -3.52 3.21 -4.32
C PRO A 83 -3.82 4.12 -5.52
N GLU A 84 -4.87 3.78 -6.25
CA GLU A 84 -5.40 4.57 -7.36
C GLU A 84 -5.92 5.94 -6.88
N ASP A 85 -6.75 5.95 -5.84
CA ASP A 85 -7.24 7.17 -5.21
C ASP A 85 -6.39 7.53 -3.98
N ARG A 86 -5.50 8.52 -4.16
CA ARG A 86 -4.60 8.99 -3.10
C ARG A 86 -5.32 9.65 -1.93
N HIS A 87 -6.49 10.25 -2.17
CA HIS A 87 -7.24 10.98 -1.14
C HIS A 87 -8.11 10.06 -0.29
N ARG A 88 -8.62 8.99 -0.90
CA ARG A 88 -9.47 8.02 -0.19
C ARG A 88 -8.65 6.95 0.53
N ASP A 89 -7.62 6.43 -0.15
CA ASP A 89 -6.92 5.22 0.30
C ASP A 89 -5.41 5.45 0.54
N GLY A 90 -4.87 6.60 0.11
CA GLY A 90 -3.43 6.87 0.15
C GLY A 90 -2.96 7.70 1.32
N LEU A 91 -3.66 8.78 1.64
CA LEU A 91 -3.27 9.75 2.66
C LEU A 91 -4.42 10.07 3.59
N VAL A 92 -4.10 10.40 4.84
CA VAL A 92 -5.02 11.06 5.77
C VAL A 92 -4.75 12.56 5.66
N LEU A 93 -5.59 13.27 4.92
CA LEU A 93 -5.33 14.64 4.46
C LEU A 93 -5.13 15.65 5.61
N ASP A 94 -5.83 15.47 6.72
CA ASP A 94 -5.77 16.36 7.89
C ASP A 94 -4.59 16.05 8.83
N MET A 95 -3.93 14.90 8.66
CA MET A 95 -2.73 14.54 9.42
C MET A 95 -1.49 15.20 8.81
N MET A 96 -0.48 15.42 9.65
CA MET A 96 0.82 15.94 9.20
C MET A 96 1.46 15.02 8.14
N LEU A 97 2.28 15.60 7.27
CA LEU A 97 3.06 14.84 6.29
C LEU A 97 3.93 13.78 6.98
N SER A 98 4.57 14.14 8.10
CA SER A 98 5.40 13.22 8.90
C SER A 98 4.61 12.02 9.41
N GLU A 99 3.38 12.21 9.87
CA GLU A 99 2.50 11.13 10.33
C GLU A 99 2.06 10.24 9.17
N ASN A 100 1.71 10.83 8.02
CA ASN A 100 1.39 10.10 6.80
C ASN A 100 2.56 9.24 6.30
N MET A 101 3.79 9.74 6.37
CA MET A 101 4.99 8.97 6.00
C MET A 101 5.26 7.81 6.96
N ALA A 102 4.99 7.97 8.24
CA ALA A 102 5.17 6.92 9.24
C ALA A 102 4.02 5.89 9.29
N LEU A 103 2.91 6.13 8.59
CA LEU A 103 1.63 5.41 8.76
C LEU A 103 1.73 3.88 8.64
N GLN A 104 2.62 3.37 7.80
CA GLN A 104 2.83 1.93 7.60
C GLN A 104 3.82 1.31 8.59
N THR A 105 4.62 2.11 9.29
CA THR A 105 5.75 1.65 10.11
C THR A 105 5.77 2.23 11.52
N TYR A 106 4.81 3.08 11.88
CA TYR A 106 4.77 3.80 13.16
C TYR A 106 4.98 2.93 14.40
N TYR A 107 4.55 1.66 14.35
CA TYR A 107 4.63 0.70 15.46
C TYR A 107 5.99 0.00 15.58
N LYS A 108 6.90 0.22 14.64
CA LYS A 108 8.25 -0.39 14.63
C LYS A 108 9.28 0.56 15.26
N GLU A 109 10.33 -0.02 15.86
CA GLU A 109 11.51 0.77 16.20
C GLU A 109 12.21 1.29 14.93
N PRO A 110 12.75 2.48 14.94
CA PRO A 110 12.88 3.42 16.06
C PRO A 110 11.69 4.40 16.21
N LEU A 111 10.63 4.29 15.39
CA LEU A 111 9.49 5.23 15.39
C LEU A 111 8.61 5.08 16.62
N SER A 112 8.57 3.88 17.20
CA SER A 112 7.85 3.57 18.44
C SER A 112 8.67 2.62 19.31
N LYS A 113 8.52 2.74 20.63
CA LYS A 113 9.07 1.82 21.61
C LYS A 113 8.05 1.57 22.73
N ASN A 114 7.75 0.30 23.01
CA ASN A 114 6.76 -0.12 24.02
C ASN A 114 5.38 0.55 23.82
N GLY A 115 4.96 0.77 22.56
CA GLY A 115 3.69 1.41 22.24
C GLY A 115 3.67 2.94 22.33
N ILE A 116 4.79 3.56 22.66
CA ILE A 116 4.93 5.03 22.74
C ILE A 116 5.64 5.52 21.49
N LEU A 117 5.00 6.46 20.77
CA LEU A 117 5.57 7.08 19.56
C LEU A 117 6.74 8.01 19.92
N ASN A 118 7.78 7.96 19.10
CA ASN A 118 8.89 8.90 19.17
C ASN A 118 8.80 9.93 18.04
N TYR A 119 8.18 11.06 18.34
CA TYR A 119 7.95 12.11 17.33
C TYR A 119 9.24 12.70 16.75
N ASN A 120 10.33 12.74 17.51
CA ASN A 120 11.61 13.20 16.99
C ASN A 120 12.13 12.25 15.88
N ASN A 121 12.01 10.95 16.09
CA ASN A 121 12.39 9.96 15.09
C ASN A 121 11.45 9.98 13.89
N ILE A 122 10.15 10.18 14.10
CA ILE A 122 9.16 10.33 13.01
C ILE A 122 9.49 11.55 12.16
N THR A 123 9.80 12.69 12.78
CA THR A 123 10.23 13.91 12.09
C THR A 123 11.49 13.69 11.27
N SER A 124 12.52 13.09 11.88
CA SER A 124 13.79 12.80 11.19
C SER A 124 13.60 11.84 10.02
N TYR A 125 12.80 10.79 10.21
CA TYR A 125 12.44 9.83 9.18
C TYR A 125 11.70 10.50 8.01
N SER A 126 10.73 11.36 8.31
CA SER A 126 9.99 12.09 7.29
C SER A 126 10.88 13.02 6.46
N ARG A 127 11.79 13.78 7.11
CA ARG A 127 12.75 14.65 6.42
C ARG A 127 13.65 13.86 5.49
N LYS A 128 14.17 12.71 5.95
CA LYS A 128 14.95 11.79 5.12
C LYS A 128 14.18 11.42 3.85
N LEU A 129 12.92 10.99 3.98
CA LEU A 129 12.09 10.60 2.82
C LEU A 129 11.76 11.79 1.91
N MET A 130 11.53 12.99 2.48
CA MET A 130 11.30 14.18 1.68
C MET A 130 12.51 14.50 0.80
N ASP A 131 13.72 14.39 1.33
CA ASP A 131 14.97 14.65 0.61
C ASP A 131 15.23 13.57 -0.46
N GLU A 132 15.10 12.30 -0.11
CA GLU A 132 15.39 11.17 -1.01
C GLU A 132 14.42 11.09 -2.20
N PHE A 133 13.16 11.45 -1.99
CA PHE A 133 12.11 11.35 -3.02
C PHE A 133 11.66 12.70 -3.61
N ASP A 134 12.38 13.77 -3.31
CA ASP A 134 12.06 15.14 -3.74
C ASP A 134 10.59 15.51 -3.43
N VAL A 135 10.13 15.24 -2.21
CA VAL A 135 8.80 15.63 -1.74
C VAL A 135 8.89 17.08 -1.23
N ARG A 136 8.28 18.00 -1.97
CA ARG A 136 8.34 19.43 -1.66
C ARG A 136 7.16 19.86 -0.83
N ALA A 137 7.45 20.31 0.39
CA ALA A 137 6.50 20.90 1.32
C ALA A 137 7.22 22.00 2.14
N ALA A 138 6.48 22.90 2.76
CA ALA A 138 7.05 23.94 3.62
C ALA A 138 7.78 23.33 4.83
N SER A 139 7.27 22.22 5.37
CA SER A 139 7.89 21.38 6.39
C SER A 139 7.19 20.04 6.46
N GLU A 140 7.77 19.08 7.19
CA GLU A 140 7.16 17.78 7.51
C GLU A 140 5.92 17.91 8.44
N SER A 141 5.71 19.07 9.05
CA SER A 141 4.62 19.33 9.99
C SER A 141 3.38 19.91 9.34
N VAL A 142 3.40 20.21 8.03
CA VAL A 142 2.21 20.67 7.34
C VAL A 142 1.21 19.52 7.13
N PRO A 143 -0.11 19.78 7.12
CA PRO A 143 -1.08 18.75 6.78
C PRO A 143 -0.89 18.28 5.33
N ALA A 144 -1.14 16.99 5.06
CA ALA A 144 -0.99 16.43 3.72
C ALA A 144 -1.88 17.12 2.68
N SER A 145 -3.00 17.70 3.09
CA SER A 145 -3.88 18.52 2.25
C SER A 145 -3.21 19.78 1.69
N ALA A 146 -2.19 20.31 2.35
CA ALA A 146 -1.46 21.50 1.89
C ALA A 146 -0.46 21.20 0.74
N LEU A 147 -0.19 19.93 0.45
CA LEU A 147 0.70 19.53 -0.63
C LEU A 147 -0.02 19.59 -1.99
N SER A 148 0.74 19.92 -3.04
CA SER A 148 0.27 19.71 -4.41
C SER A 148 0.03 18.21 -4.69
N GLY A 149 -0.86 17.88 -5.64
CA GLY A 149 -1.17 16.50 -5.99
C GLY A 149 0.06 15.66 -6.37
N GLY A 150 1.04 16.26 -7.03
CA GLY A 150 2.32 15.60 -7.35
C GLY A 150 3.15 15.28 -6.11
N ASN A 151 3.22 16.18 -5.13
CA ASN A 151 3.94 15.94 -3.88
C ASN A 151 3.19 14.96 -2.96
N GLN A 152 1.86 14.95 -2.98
CA GLN A 152 1.06 13.90 -2.33
C GLN A 152 1.39 12.51 -2.90
N GLN A 153 1.47 12.39 -4.22
CA GLN A 153 1.84 11.13 -4.88
C GLN A 153 3.26 10.70 -4.53
N LYS A 154 4.23 11.63 -4.55
CA LYS A 154 5.61 11.35 -4.13
C LYS A 154 5.69 10.89 -2.69
N ALA A 155 4.92 11.49 -1.77
CA ALA A 155 4.89 11.09 -0.36
C ALA A 155 4.41 9.63 -0.18
N ILE A 156 3.37 9.22 -0.92
CA ILE A 156 2.90 7.83 -0.92
C ILE A 156 3.98 6.90 -1.46
N ILE A 157 4.57 7.23 -2.61
CA ILE A 157 5.64 6.44 -3.24
C ILE A 157 6.84 6.32 -2.30
N ALA A 158 7.28 7.42 -1.68
CA ALA A 158 8.37 7.44 -0.72
C ALA A 158 8.14 6.46 0.43
N ARG A 159 6.97 6.54 1.07
CA ARG A 159 6.56 5.64 2.16
C ARG A 159 6.55 4.17 1.75
N GLU A 160 6.05 3.87 0.55
CA GLU A 160 5.92 2.49 0.08
C GLU A 160 7.26 1.89 -0.39
N ILE A 161 8.12 2.69 -1.05
CA ILE A 161 9.41 2.22 -1.59
C ILE A 161 10.50 2.12 -0.50
N ASP A 162 10.56 3.05 0.47
CA ASP A 162 11.55 3.00 1.57
C ASP A 162 11.46 1.71 2.40
N ARG A 163 10.32 1.05 2.38
CA ARG A 163 10.12 -0.26 3.03
C ARG A 163 10.83 -1.42 2.33
N ASN A 164 11.49 -1.16 1.19
CA ASN A 164 12.17 -2.14 0.34
C ASN A 164 11.25 -3.33 -0.01
N PRO A 165 10.15 -3.11 -0.75
CA PRO A 165 9.18 -4.15 -1.03
C PRO A 165 9.74 -5.23 -1.97
N ASP A 166 9.22 -6.45 -1.80
CA ASP A 166 9.46 -7.58 -2.71
C ASP A 166 8.39 -7.65 -3.83
N LEU A 167 7.20 -7.03 -3.55
CA LEU A 167 6.05 -6.94 -4.45
C LEU A 167 5.37 -5.59 -4.28
#